data_fb0fb220500590ef5785990e97445eed
#
_entry.id   fb0fb220500590ef5785990e97445eed
#
_cell.length_a   1.000
_cell.length_b   1.000
_cell.length_c   1.000
_cell.angle_alpha   90.00
_cell.angle_beta   90.00
_cell.angle_gamma   90.00
#
_symmetry.space_group_name_H-M   'P 1'
#
loop_
_entity.id
_entity.type
_entity.pdbx_description
1 polymer ?
#
loop_
_entity_poly.entity_id
_entity_poly.type
_entity_poly.pdbx_seq_one_letter_code
_entity_poly.pdbx_strand_id
1 'polypeptide(L)'
;MSYKKFDQADLEVIKNIIKDDERILYAESINEEYSHDELGGAQSYPDVVVKATSAEEISEIMKYAYENNIPVTPRGAGTGLVGSSVAIEHGIMIDSSLMNHILELDEENLTITVEPGVLLMELAAYVEDHDFFYPPDPGEKSATIGGNISTNAGGMRAVKYGVTRDYVRGLEVVLPNGKIVEFGGKVVKNSSGYSLKDLMIGSEGTLGFITKATLKLLPLPKKAISLLIPFKTLKEAIDTVPLIIKSKAIPTAIEFMQREVIIDAEEYLGKKFPDSQSDAYLLLKFDGNSTEEIEADYDKVAKLCLEAGALDVLISDTEEREESIWKARGAFLEAIKGSTTDMDEVDMVVPRIKSMKW
;
A
#
# COMPACT_ATOMS: atom_id res chain seq x y z
N MET A 1 4.30 -17.67 27.19
CA MET A 1 5.72 -17.42 27.56
C MET A 1 5.85 -15.92 27.76
N SER A 2 6.50 -15.43 28.82
CA SER A 2 6.75 -14.00 28.96
C SER A 2 8.06 -13.66 28.26
N TYR A 3 8.09 -12.57 27.52
CA TYR A 3 9.34 -12.03 26.94
C TYR A 3 10.30 -11.58 28.04
N LYS A 4 11.61 -11.59 27.72
CA LYS A 4 12.62 -10.95 28.55
C LYS A 4 12.40 -9.42 28.48
N LYS A 5 12.46 -8.74 29.63
CA LYS A 5 12.50 -7.27 29.64
C LYS A 5 13.88 -6.81 29.15
N PHE A 6 13.86 -5.87 28.22
CA PHE A 6 15.07 -5.24 27.71
C PHE A 6 15.77 -4.45 28.82
N ASP A 7 17.11 -4.53 28.91
CA ASP A 7 17.89 -3.89 29.94
C ASP A 7 19.15 -3.20 29.38
N GLN A 8 19.93 -2.57 30.24
CA GLN A 8 21.14 -1.85 29.86
C GLN A 8 22.19 -2.75 29.18
N ALA A 9 22.27 -4.02 29.58
CA ALA A 9 23.21 -4.96 28.96
C ALA A 9 22.79 -5.28 27.50
N ASP A 10 21.49 -5.39 27.24
CA ASP A 10 20.97 -5.56 25.90
C ASP A 10 21.29 -4.33 25.02
N LEU A 11 21.13 -3.11 25.58
CA LEU A 11 21.47 -1.88 24.87
C LEU A 11 22.94 -1.83 24.45
N GLU A 12 23.85 -2.25 25.32
CA GLU A 12 25.29 -2.30 24.99
C GLU A 12 25.59 -3.31 23.87
N VAL A 13 24.85 -4.43 23.80
CA VAL A 13 24.98 -5.36 22.69
C VAL A 13 24.50 -4.71 21.38
N ILE A 14 23.35 -4.04 21.39
CA ILE A 14 22.82 -3.32 20.21
C ILE A 14 23.82 -2.25 19.74
N LYS A 15 24.41 -1.48 20.66
CA LYS A 15 25.45 -0.48 20.33
C LYS A 15 26.70 -1.12 19.69
N ASN A 16 27.10 -2.30 20.15
CA ASN A 16 28.23 -3.03 19.57
C ASN A 16 27.94 -3.57 18.17
N ILE A 17 26.68 -3.90 17.85
CA ILE A 17 26.26 -4.33 16.51
C ILE A 17 26.27 -3.13 15.57
N ILE A 18 25.58 -2.05 15.94
CA ILE A 18 25.33 -0.89 15.06
C ILE A 18 26.54 0.04 14.94
N LYS A 19 27.31 0.23 16.02
CA LYS A 19 28.53 1.07 16.06
C LYS A 19 28.35 2.52 15.63
N ASP A 20 27.12 3.01 15.73
CA ASP A 20 26.73 4.37 15.41
C ASP A 20 25.59 4.79 16.33
N ASP A 21 25.89 5.56 17.36
CA ASP A 21 24.95 5.97 18.40
C ASP A 21 23.82 6.87 17.84
N GLU A 22 24.03 7.56 16.70
CA GLU A 22 23.00 8.40 16.06
C GLU A 22 21.86 7.59 15.46
N ARG A 23 22.09 6.31 15.19
CA ARG A 23 21.10 5.36 14.67
C ARG A 23 20.37 4.55 15.74
N ILE A 24 20.63 4.83 17.01
CA ILE A 24 20.03 4.13 18.15
C ILE A 24 19.29 5.14 19.03
N LEU A 25 17.95 5.00 19.09
CA LEU A 25 17.12 5.82 19.96
C LEU A 25 16.68 4.98 21.17
N TYR A 26 16.82 5.52 22.38
CA TYR A 26 16.39 4.84 23.62
C TYR A 26 15.95 5.86 24.67
N ALA A 27 15.11 5.42 25.59
CA ALA A 27 14.56 6.26 26.65
C ALA A 27 13.91 7.56 26.07
N GLU A 28 14.29 8.72 26.57
CA GLU A 28 13.73 10.02 26.16
C GLU A 28 14.08 10.45 24.73
N SER A 29 15.01 9.75 24.05
CA SER A 29 15.34 10.03 22.65
C SER A 29 14.39 9.37 21.64
N ILE A 30 13.49 8.49 22.09
CA ILE A 30 12.49 7.87 21.22
C ILE A 30 11.36 8.87 20.96
N ASN A 31 11.23 9.32 19.72
CA ASN A 31 10.17 10.25 19.31
C ASN A 31 8.78 9.61 19.43
N GLU A 32 7.76 10.43 19.61
CA GLU A 32 6.37 10.00 19.75
C GLU A 32 5.90 9.17 18.53
N GLU A 33 6.36 9.49 17.33
CA GLU A 33 6.05 8.78 16.09
C GLU A 33 6.33 7.28 16.15
N TYR A 34 7.29 6.82 16.97
CA TYR A 34 7.61 5.40 17.14
C TYR A 34 6.66 4.66 18.10
N SER A 35 5.76 5.38 18.76
CA SER A 35 4.82 4.79 19.72
C SER A 35 3.53 4.30 19.08
N HIS A 36 3.20 4.76 17.88
CA HIS A 36 1.92 4.49 17.19
C HIS A 36 2.12 4.33 15.68
N ASP A 37 1.11 3.85 14.99
CA ASP A 37 0.89 3.98 13.55
C ASP A 37 -0.39 4.80 13.30
N GLU A 38 -1.00 4.72 12.13
CA GLU A 38 -2.24 5.46 11.83
C GLU A 38 -3.51 4.81 12.44
N LEU A 39 -3.38 3.67 13.14
CA LEU A 39 -4.49 3.12 13.92
C LEU A 39 -4.74 3.99 15.15
N GLY A 40 -5.89 4.62 15.21
CA GLY A 40 -6.30 5.41 16.37
C GLY A 40 -6.40 4.57 17.66
N GLY A 41 -5.82 5.10 18.76
CA GLY A 41 -5.93 4.50 20.09
C GLY A 41 -4.94 3.41 20.46
N ALA A 42 -4.11 2.91 19.55
CA ALA A 42 -3.02 1.99 19.86
C ALA A 42 -1.71 2.77 20.04
N GLN A 43 -1.19 2.83 21.27
CA GLN A 43 0.07 3.51 21.58
C GLN A 43 0.94 2.68 22.52
N SER A 44 2.18 2.38 22.11
CA SER A 44 3.18 1.69 22.93
C SER A 44 4.58 1.98 22.44
N TYR A 45 5.48 2.39 23.35
CA TYR A 45 6.88 2.67 23.02
C TYR A 45 7.71 1.38 23.02
N PRO A 46 8.63 1.18 22.04
CA PRO A 46 9.69 0.20 22.16
C PRO A 46 10.70 0.61 23.25
N ASP A 47 11.50 -0.34 23.74
CA ASP A 47 12.62 -0.03 24.65
C ASP A 47 13.79 0.62 23.89
N VAL A 48 13.99 0.24 22.63
CA VAL A 48 15.01 0.79 21.74
C VAL A 48 14.52 0.80 20.29
N VAL A 49 14.86 1.86 19.55
CA VAL A 49 14.70 1.93 18.09
C VAL A 49 16.08 1.86 17.44
N VAL A 50 16.21 1.02 16.43
CA VAL A 50 17.42 0.87 15.62
C VAL A 50 17.13 1.19 14.18
N LYS A 51 17.78 2.21 13.63
CA LYS A 51 17.74 2.54 12.21
C LYS A 51 18.80 1.71 11.46
N ALA A 52 18.37 0.58 10.92
CA ALA A 52 19.26 -0.35 10.24
C ALA A 52 19.67 0.16 8.84
N THR A 53 20.88 -0.21 8.42
CA THR A 53 21.41 0.13 7.07
C THR A 53 21.79 -1.09 6.24
N SER A 54 21.74 -2.30 6.83
CA SER A 54 22.08 -3.53 6.11
C SER A 54 21.35 -4.76 6.64
N ALA A 55 21.27 -5.80 5.80
CA ALA A 55 20.72 -7.09 6.18
C ALA A 55 21.55 -7.76 7.29
N GLU A 56 22.86 -7.53 7.33
CA GLU A 56 23.78 -8.09 8.31
C GLU A 56 23.51 -7.50 9.70
N GLU A 57 23.30 -6.20 9.82
CA GLU A 57 22.93 -5.57 11.10
C GLU A 57 21.61 -6.15 11.62
N ILE A 58 20.61 -6.25 10.76
CA ILE A 58 19.30 -6.85 11.10
C ILE A 58 19.48 -8.32 11.51
N SER A 59 20.32 -9.07 10.80
CA SER A 59 20.62 -10.48 11.10
C SER A 59 21.19 -10.65 12.51
N GLU A 60 22.17 -9.83 12.88
CA GLU A 60 22.78 -9.90 14.22
C GLU A 60 21.78 -9.51 15.31
N ILE A 61 20.98 -8.46 15.10
CA ILE A 61 19.93 -8.04 16.04
C ILE A 61 18.87 -9.13 16.20
N MET A 62 18.34 -9.67 15.10
CA MET A 62 17.29 -10.71 15.11
C MET A 62 17.79 -11.97 15.81
N LYS A 63 19.03 -12.39 15.53
CA LYS A 63 19.65 -13.52 16.20
C LYS A 63 19.76 -13.30 17.70
N TYR A 64 20.27 -12.13 18.12
CA TYR A 64 20.39 -11.77 19.52
C TYR A 64 19.04 -11.77 20.23
N ALA A 65 18.03 -11.14 19.62
CA ALA A 65 16.69 -11.06 20.17
C ALA A 65 16.05 -12.46 20.32
N TYR A 66 16.21 -13.32 19.30
CA TYR A 66 15.71 -14.70 19.32
C TYR A 66 16.36 -15.53 20.45
N GLU A 67 17.69 -15.48 20.59
CA GLU A 67 18.43 -16.23 21.62
C GLU A 67 18.09 -15.76 23.03
N ASN A 68 17.69 -14.49 23.20
CA ASN A 68 17.37 -13.87 24.48
C ASN A 68 15.87 -13.70 24.75
N ASN A 69 15.00 -14.18 23.83
CA ASN A 69 13.54 -14.04 23.94
C ASN A 69 13.08 -12.58 24.11
N ILE A 70 13.68 -11.66 23.35
CA ILE A 70 13.31 -10.24 23.29
C ILE A 70 12.37 -10.03 22.09
N PRO A 71 11.23 -9.32 22.23
CA PRO A 71 10.34 -9.04 21.10
C PRO A 71 10.99 -8.06 20.12
N VAL A 72 10.70 -8.26 18.83
CA VAL A 72 11.14 -7.37 17.76
C VAL A 72 9.93 -6.91 16.96
N THR A 73 9.83 -5.59 16.75
CA THR A 73 8.78 -4.97 15.92
C THR A 73 9.44 -4.34 14.69
N PRO A 74 9.13 -4.79 13.46
CA PRO A 74 9.60 -4.12 12.26
C PRO A 74 8.82 -2.84 12.00
N ARG A 75 9.50 -1.80 11.48
CA ARG A 75 8.88 -0.54 11.13
C ARG A 75 9.38 -0.02 9.78
N GLY A 76 8.45 0.39 8.93
CA GLY A 76 8.67 1.23 7.78
C GLY A 76 8.29 2.69 8.10
N ALA A 77 7.44 3.31 7.28
CA ALA A 77 6.96 4.68 7.52
C ALA A 77 5.92 4.80 8.65
N GLY A 78 5.39 3.71 9.19
CA GLY A 78 4.38 3.75 10.26
C GLY A 78 2.97 4.14 9.79
N THR A 79 2.69 4.06 8.50
CA THR A 79 1.41 4.46 7.87
C THR A 79 0.34 3.37 7.91
N GLY A 80 0.56 2.27 8.63
CA GLY A 80 -0.40 1.17 8.76
C GLY A 80 -1.60 1.55 9.62
N LEU A 81 -2.75 0.90 9.35
CA LEU A 81 -4.02 1.16 10.01
C LEU A 81 -4.47 -0.01 10.92
N VAL A 82 -3.56 -0.92 11.27
CA VAL A 82 -3.90 -2.15 12.03
C VAL A 82 -2.98 -2.40 13.23
N GLY A 83 -2.11 -1.46 13.58
CA GLY A 83 -1.21 -1.58 14.74
C GLY A 83 -0.03 -2.52 14.54
N SER A 84 0.26 -3.00 13.33
CA SER A 84 1.32 -3.99 13.08
C SER A 84 2.74 -3.45 13.32
N SER A 85 2.93 -2.14 13.30
CA SER A 85 4.20 -1.47 13.60
C SER A 85 4.28 -0.86 15.00
N VAL A 86 3.32 -1.19 15.88
CA VAL A 86 3.29 -0.73 17.28
C VAL A 86 3.91 -1.77 18.19
N ALA A 87 4.88 -1.37 19.00
CA ALA A 87 5.64 -2.27 19.89
C ALA A 87 4.86 -2.59 21.19
N ILE A 88 3.73 -3.31 21.07
CA ILE A 88 2.85 -3.62 22.21
C ILE A 88 3.53 -4.43 23.33
N GLU A 89 4.57 -5.19 23.00
CA GLU A 89 5.38 -5.96 23.95
C GLU A 89 6.73 -5.27 24.23
N HIS A 90 6.89 -3.98 23.88
CA HIS A 90 8.13 -3.21 24.00
C HIS A 90 9.28 -3.82 23.17
N GLY A 91 10.48 -4.00 23.75
CA GLY A 91 11.63 -4.63 23.11
C GLY A 91 12.28 -3.77 22.01
N ILE A 92 12.75 -4.40 20.93
CA ILE A 92 13.52 -3.77 19.87
C ILE A 92 12.63 -3.42 18.70
N MET A 93 12.58 -2.16 18.29
CA MET A 93 12.01 -1.75 17.01
C MET A 93 13.14 -1.60 15.98
N ILE A 94 13.00 -2.24 14.82
CA ILE A 94 13.93 -2.10 13.71
C ILE A 94 13.27 -1.23 12.64
N ASP A 95 13.83 -0.06 12.43
CA ASP A 95 13.38 0.92 11.43
C ASP A 95 14.19 0.75 10.15
N SER A 96 13.49 0.55 9.02
CA SER A 96 14.08 0.37 7.69
C SER A 96 14.29 1.67 6.92
N SER A 97 14.01 2.83 7.48
CA SER A 97 14.01 4.13 6.75
C SER A 97 15.35 4.48 6.10
N LEU A 98 16.46 4.01 6.65
CA LEU A 98 17.79 4.21 6.07
C LEU A 98 18.17 3.20 4.99
N MET A 99 17.40 2.14 4.80
CA MET A 99 17.54 1.18 3.70
C MET A 99 16.62 1.58 2.55
N ASN A 100 16.93 2.69 1.89
CA ASN A 100 16.05 3.37 0.95
C ASN A 100 16.62 3.54 -0.47
N HIS A 101 17.53 2.66 -0.87
CA HIS A 101 18.15 2.73 -2.18
C HIS A 101 17.41 1.87 -3.22
N ILE A 102 17.31 2.40 -4.43
CA ILE A 102 17.02 1.63 -5.64
C ILE A 102 18.34 0.99 -6.08
N LEU A 103 18.41 -0.35 -6.00
CA LEU A 103 19.64 -1.10 -6.18
C LEU A 103 19.91 -1.41 -7.65
N GLU A 104 18.86 -1.69 -8.42
CA GLU A 104 18.98 -2.09 -9.82
C GLU A 104 17.66 -1.88 -10.57
N LEU A 105 17.71 -1.28 -11.76
CA LEU A 105 16.67 -1.34 -12.78
C LEU A 105 17.14 -2.28 -13.89
N ASP A 106 16.43 -3.39 -14.09
CA ASP A 106 16.71 -4.37 -15.12
C ASP A 106 15.63 -4.27 -16.21
N GLU A 107 15.91 -3.44 -17.20
CA GLU A 107 14.98 -3.13 -18.28
C GLU A 107 14.67 -4.34 -19.16
N GLU A 108 15.64 -5.26 -19.34
CA GLU A 108 15.47 -6.47 -20.16
C GLU A 108 14.51 -7.47 -19.50
N ASN A 109 14.57 -7.59 -18.17
CA ASN A 109 13.71 -8.48 -17.39
C ASN A 109 12.44 -7.80 -16.86
N LEU A 110 12.26 -6.49 -17.11
CA LEU A 110 11.16 -5.67 -16.59
C LEU A 110 11.04 -5.83 -15.07
N THR A 111 12.16 -5.64 -14.37
CA THR A 111 12.21 -5.73 -12.90
C THR A 111 13.02 -4.61 -12.31
N ILE A 112 12.66 -4.23 -11.07
CA ILE A 112 13.43 -3.32 -10.24
C ILE A 112 13.74 -3.99 -8.90
N THR A 113 14.96 -3.83 -8.42
CA THR A 113 15.37 -4.32 -7.10
C THR A 113 15.61 -3.15 -6.17
N VAL A 114 14.96 -3.17 -5.02
CA VAL A 114 14.95 -2.05 -4.07
C VAL A 114 15.14 -2.53 -2.63
N GLU A 115 15.64 -1.64 -1.78
CA GLU A 115 15.64 -1.80 -0.34
C GLU A 115 14.23 -1.53 0.25
N PRO A 116 13.90 -2.05 1.46
CA PRO A 116 12.57 -2.00 2.02
C PRO A 116 12.07 -0.59 2.39
N GLY A 117 12.97 0.34 2.68
CA GLY A 117 12.66 1.71 3.06
C GLY A 117 12.39 2.67 1.89
N VAL A 118 12.54 2.23 0.64
CA VAL A 118 12.15 3.03 -0.53
C VAL A 118 10.67 3.38 -0.45
N LEU A 119 10.32 4.66 -0.63
CA LEU A 119 8.92 5.10 -0.62
C LEU A 119 8.21 4.75 -1.93
N LEU A 120 6.93 4.41 -1.84
CA LEU A 120 6.11 4.09 -3.02
C LEU A 120 6.13 5.23 -4.06
N MET A 121 6.03 6.49 -3.60
CA MET A 121 6.07 7.67 -4.48
C MET A 121 7.40 7.81 -5.21
N GLU A 122 8.51 7.52 -4.55
CA GLU A 122 9.85 7.59 -5.13
C GLU A 122 10.06 6.48 -6.16
N LEU A 123 9.64 5.25 -5.83
CA LEU A 123 9.65 4.13 -6.77
C LEU A 123 8.83 4.44 -8.02
N ALA A 124 7.59 4.92 -7.84
CA ALA A 124 6.69 5.25 -8.94
C ALA A 124 7.31 6.31 -9.87
N ALA A 125 7.78 7.43 -9.32
CA ALA A 125 8.43 8.48 -10.10
C ALA A 125 9.67 7.96 -10.84
N TYR A 126 10.51 7.19 -10.15
CA TYR A 126 11.73 6.64 -10.77
C TYR A 126 11.44 5.73 -11.96
N VAL A 127 10.46 4.81 -11.85
CA VAL A 127 10.15 3.88 -12.95
C VAL A 127 9.41 4.58 -14.09
N GLU A 128 8.56 5.57 -13.80
CA GLU A 128 7.86 6.37 -14.81
C GLU A 128 8.83 7.22 -15.64
N ASP A 129 9.89 7.78 -15.04
CA ASP A 129 10.97 8.48 -15.75
C ASP A 129 11.75 7.56 -16.73
N HIS A 130 11.61 6.23 -16.58
CA HIS A 130 12.22 5.22 -17.46
C HIS A 130 11.20 4.50 -18.36
N ASP A 131 10.02 5.08 -18.59
CA ASP A 131 8.93 4.49 -19.38
C ASP A 131 8.36 3.17 -18.81
N PHE A 132 8.54 2.90 -17.51
CA PHE A 132 7.99 1.75 -16.82
C PHE A 132 6.88 2.14 -15.84
N PHE A 133 6.14 1.14 -15.39
CA PHE A 133 5.00 1.30 -14.51
C PHE A 133 5.01 0.25 -13.40
N TYR A 134 4.89 0.72 -12.16
CA TYR A 134 4.61 -0.11 -10.98
C TYR A 134 3.14 0.05 -10.58
N PRO A 135 2.27 -0.90 -10.95
CA PRO A 135 0.82 -0.73 -10.82
C PRO A 135 0.24 -0.68 -9.40
N PRO A 136 0.77 -1.41 -8.38
CA PRO A 136 0.17 -1.35 -7.04
C PRO A 136 0.10 0.09 -6.53
N ASP A 137 -1.10 0.50 -6.11
CA ASP A 137 -1.42 1.87 -5.77
C ASP A 137 -2.26 1.94 -4.48
N PRO A 138 -1.71 1.50 -3.33
CA PRO A 138 -2.32 1.80 -2.05
C PRO A 138 -2.43 3.31 -1.86
N GLY A 139 -3.48 3.78 -1.18
CA GLY A 139 -3.79 5.20 -1.06
C GLY A 139 -2.64 6.03 -0.48
N GLU A 140 -1.86 5.44 0.44
CA GLU A 140 -0.75 6.11 1.10
C GLU A 140 0.55 6.02 0.27
N LYS A 141 0.96 7.16 -0.26
CA LYS A 141 2.13 7.28 -1.16
C LYS A 141 3.46 7.34 -0.42
N SER A 142 3.46 7.75 0.84
CA SER A 142 4.64 7.79 1.70
C SER A 142 4.94 6.44 2.37
N ALA A 143 4.11 5.42 2.14
CA ALA A 143 4.37 4.07 2.60
C ALA A 143 5.66 3.50 1.99
N THR A 144 6.39 2.72 2.76
CA THR A 144 7.60 2.04 2.28
C THR A 144 7.26 0.76 1.51
N ILE A 145 8.10 0.39 0.56
CA ILE A 145 7.93 -0.85 -0.23
C ILE A 145 7.95 -2.08 0.67
N GLY A 146 8.84 -2.13 1.68
CA GLY A 146 8.86 -3.21 2.67
C GLY A 146 7.56 -3.31 3.47
N GLY A 147 6.97 -2.17 3.85
CA GLY A 147 5.66 -2.10 4.49
C GLY A 147 4.56 -2.61 3.57
N ASN A 148 4.49 -2.13 2.33
CA ASN A 148 3.50 -2.57 1.34
C ASN A 148 3.56 -4.07 1.06
N ILE A 149 4.75 -4.66 1.04
CA ILE A 149 4.91 -6.10 0.88
C ILE A 149 4.46 -6.84 2.15
N SER A 150 4.86 -6.34 3.33
CA SER A 150 4.53 -6.96 4.61
C SER A 150 3.02 -7.01 4.87
N THR A 151 2.26 -6.00 4.44
CA THR A 151 0.80 -5.96 4.55
C THR A 151 0.09 -6.51 3.31
N ASN A 152 0.82 -6.84 2.23
CA ASN A 152 0.24 -7.14 0.92
C ASN A 152 -0.72 -6.03 0.46
N ALA A 153 -0.27 -4.79 0.54
CA ALA A 153 -1.11 -3.61 0.31
C ALA A 153 -1.83 -3.66 -1.04
N GLY A 154 -3.12 -3.44 -1.01
CA GLY A 154 -3.98 -3.27 -2.18
C GLY A 154 -4.27 -1.80 -2.45
N GLY A 155 -4.97 -1.52 -3.53
CA GLY A 155 -5.34 -0.15 -3.88
C GLY A 155 -6.31 -0.07 -5.03
N MET A 156 -6.59 1.15 -5.47
CA MET A 156 -7.65 1.46 -6.44
C MET A 156 -7.48 0.75 -7.79
N ARG A 157 -6.24 0.43 -8.20
CA ARG A 157 -5.94 -0.25 -9.48
C ARG A 157 -6.05 -1.78 -9.40
N ALA A 158 -6.43 -2.33 -8.24
CA ALA A 158 -6.43 -3.78 -8.01
C ALA A 158 -7.39 -4.55 -8.93
N VAL A 159 -8.47 -3.94 -9.40
CA VAL A 159 -9.44 -4.59 -10.30
C VAL A 159 -8.81 -5.02 -11.63
N LYS A 160 -7.85 -4.28 -12.17
CA LYS A 160 -7.12 -4.59 -13.41
C LYS A 160 -5.77 -5.24 -13.14
N TYR A 161 -5.02 -4.71 -12.17
CA TYR A 161 -3.61 -5.02 -12.00
C TYR A 161 -3.32 -5.95 -10.82
N GLY A 162 -4.27 -6.16 -9.91
CA GLY A 162 -4.01 -6.94 -8.70
C GLY A 162 -3.36 -6.10 -7.59
N VAL A 163 -2.75 -6.79 -6.63
CA VAL A 163 -2.18 -6.20 -5.40
C VAL A 163 -0.65 -6.36 -5.37
N THR A 164 0.01 -5.89 -4.34
CA THR A 164 1.47 -5.94 -4.18
C THR A 164 2.05 -7.34 -4.44
N ARG A 165 1.40 -8.40 -3.96
CA ARG A 165 1.80 -9.81 -4.16
C ARG A 165 2.03 -10.16 -5.63
N ASP A 166 1.21 -9.64 -6.54
CA ASP A 166 1.24 -9.96 -7.96
C ASP A 166 2.49 -9.40 -8.65
N TYR A 167 3.18 -8.46 -7.99
CA TYR A 167 4.37 -7.79 -8.51
C TYR A 167 5.66 -8.20 -7.82
N VAL A 168 5.62 -8.87 -6.68
CA VAL A 168 6.83 -9.36 -6.03
C VAL A 168 7.37 -10.60 -6.76
N ARG A 169 8.57 -10.50 -7.32
CA ARG A 169 9.30 -11.59 -7.98
C ARG A 169 10.26 -12.29 -7.05
N GLY A 170 10.95 -11.56 -6.19
CA GLY A 170 11.91 -12.08 -5.24
C GLY A 170 11.99 -11.25 -3.97
N LEU A 171 12.43 -11.86 -2.89
CA LEU A 171 12.65 -11.23 -1.60
C LEU A 171 13.95 -11.74 -0.99
N GLU A 172 14.70 -10.85 -0.35
CA GLU A 172 15.68 -11.18 0.67
C GLU A 172 15.06 -10.90 2.03
N VAL A 173 15.14 -11.86 2.95
CA VAL A 173 14.48 -11.81 4.26
C VAL A 173 15.43 -12.28 5.34
N VAL A 174 15.47 -11.56 6.44
CA VAL A 174 16.10 -12.02 7.68
C VAL A 174 15.06 -12.76 8.52
N LEU A 175 15.26 -14.05 8.73
CA LEU A 175 14.39 -14.88 9.56
C LEU A 175 14.57 -14.57 11.05
N PRO A 176 13.63 -14.95 11.94
CA PRO A 176 13.73 -14.68 13.38
C PRO A 176 15.03 -15.15 14.01
N ASN A 177 15.63 -16.23 13.52
CA ASN A 177 16.91 -16.76 14.02
C ASN A 177 18.15 -16.09 13.41
N GLY A 178 18.00 -14.96 12.73
CA GLY A 178 19.05 -14.18 12.11
C GLY A 178 19.53 -14.70 10.75
N LYS A 179 18.99 -15.81 10.21
CA LYS A 179 19.41 -16.27 8.87
C LYS A 179 18.89 -15.38 7.77
N ILE A 180 19.78 -14.91 6.92
CA ILE A 180 19.43 -14.21 5.68
C ILE A 180 19.11 -15.28 4.63
N VAL A 181 17.96 -15.17 3.99
CA VAL A 181 17.47 -16.10 2.96
C VAL A 181 16.90 -15.36 1.77
N GLU A 182 17.06 -15.93 0.58
CA GLU A 182 16.49 -15.40 -0.65
C GLU A 182 15.35 -16.30 -1.12
N PHE A 183 14.24 -15.70 -1.56
CA PHE A 183 13.08 -16.36 -2.12
C PHE A 183 12.76 -15.80 -3.50
N GLY A 184 12.50 -16.66 -4.49
CA GLY A 184 12.14 -16.22 -5.83
C GLY A 184 13.35 -15.69 -6.63
N GLY A 185 13.16 -14.63 -7.40
CA GLY A 185 14.15 -14.01 -8.28
C GLY A 185 13.52 -13.39 -9.52
N LYS A 186 14.33 -12.97 -10.51
CA LYS A 186 13.85 -12.25 -11.71
C LYS A 186 13.06 -13.09 -12.72
N VAL A 187 12.96 -14.41 -12.52
CA VAL A 187 12.30 -15.32 -13.46
C VAL A 187 10.80 -15.03 -13.60
N VAL A 188 10.31 -15.07 -14.83
CA VAL A 188 8.88 -14.79 -15.12
C VAL A 188 7.98 -15.94 -14.67
N LYS A 189 8.46 -17.19 -14.80
CA LYS A 189 7.70 -18.38 -14.44
C LYS A 189 8.50 -19.23 -13.44
N ASN A 190 7.91 -19.48 -12.30
CA ASN A 190 8.41 -20.46 -11.34
C ASN A 190 7.24 -21.34 -10.86
N SER A 191 7.20 -22.59 -11.31
CA SER A 191 6.17 -23.56 -10.98
C SER A 191 6.69 -24.72 -10.10
N SER A 192 7.92 -24.61 -9.58
CA SER A 192 8.59 -25.66 -8.82
C SER A 192 8.50 -25.39 -7.33
N GLY A 193 7.97 -26.36 -6.57
CA GLY A 193 7.91 -26.32 -5.11
C GLY A 193 6.93 -25.31 -4.54
N TYR A 194 7.06 -25.05 -3.25
CA TYR A 194 6.25 -24.05 -2.53
C TYR A 194 6.76 -22.63 -2.79
N SER A 195 5.85 -21.67 -2.93
CA SER A 195 6.20 -20.27 -3.02
C SER A 195 6.39 -19.67 -1.63
N LEU A 196 7.60 -19.77 -1.09
CA LEU A 196 7.89 -19.24 0.24
C LEU A 196 7.88 -17.70 0.27
N LYS A 197 8.14 -17.02 -0.86
CA LYS A 197 7.96 -15.56 -0.95
C LYS A 197 6.51 -15.16 -0.66
N ASP A 198 5.52 -15.93 -1.15
CA ASP A 198 4.11 -15.63 -0.93
C ASP A 198 3.67 -15.88 0.52
N LEU A 199 4.43 -16.65 1.28
CA LEU A 199 4.24 -16.81 2.72
C LEU A 199 4.71 -15.54 3.48
N MET A 200 5.80 -14.91 3.02
CA MET A 200 6.31 -13.66 3.62
C MET A 200 5.44 -12.45 3.30
N ILE A 201 4.82 -12.41 2.11
CA ILE A 201 3.96 -11.31 1.68
C ILE A 201 2.64 -11.35 2.47
N GLY A 202 2.32 -10.26 3.15
CA GLY A 202 1.15 -10.19 4.02
C GLY A 202 1.35 -10.84 5.39
N SER A 203 2.60 -11.10 5.79
CA SER A 203 2.92 -11.66 7.12
C SER A 203 3.07 -10.59 8.20
N GLU A 204 3.00 -9.32 7.85
CA GLU A 204 3.14 -8.16 8.76
C GLU A 204 4.40 -8.22 9.64
N GLY A 205 5.51 -8.74 9.07
CA GLY A 205 6.79 -8.88 9.76
C GLY A 205 6.86 -10.04 10.77
N THR A 206 5.79 -10.83 10.95
CA THR A 206 5.74 -11.92 11.95
C THR A 206 6.62 -13.13 11.57
N LEU A 207 6.99 -13.28 10.29
CA LEU A 207 7.79 -14.40 9.80
C LEU A 207 9.24 -14.03 9.48
N GLY A 208 9.56 -12.75 9.40
CA GLY A 208 10.89 -12.25 9.10
C GLY A 208 10.89 -10.79 8.68
N PHE A 209 12.07 -10.20 8.60
CA PHE A 209 12.28 -8.82 8.18
C PHE A 209 12.73 -8.77 6.72
N ILE A 210 11.97 -8.10 5.86
CA ILE A 210 12.31 -7.93 4.44
C ILE A 210 13.44 -6.91 4.31
N THR A 211 14.53 -7.28 3.66
CA THR A 211 15.72 -6.44 3.46
C THR A 211 15.95 -6.05 2.01
N LYS A 212 15.33 -6.79 1.06
CA LYS A 212 15.41 -6.48 -0.36
C LYS A 212 14.21 -7.05 -1.09
N ALA A 213 13.71 -6.34 -2.09
CA ALA A 213 12.62 -6.79 -2.93
C ALA A 213 12.96 -6.62 -4.42
N THR A 214 12.72 -7.67 -5.21
CA THR A 214 12.72 -7.60 -6.67
C THR A 214 11.26 -7.55 -7.14
N LEU A 215 10.90 -6.46 -7.79
CA LEU A 215 9.54 -6.15 -8.22
C LEU A 215 9.42 -6.24 -9.73
N LYS A 216 8.28 -6.74 -10.21
CA LYS A 216 7.92 -6.75 -11.63
C LYS A 216 7.45 -5.35 -12.04
N LEU A 217 7.88 -4.93 -13.22
CA LEU A 217 7.40 -3.73 -13.88
C LEU A 217 6.55 -4.09 -15.11
N LEU A 218 5.76 -3.12 -15.55
CA LEU A 218 5.05 -3.12 -16.83
C LEU A 218 5.53 -1.92 -17.66
N PRO A 219 5.33 -1.92 -18.99
CA PRO A 219 5.45 -0.69 -19.78
C PRO A 219 4.46 0.36 -19.29
N LEU A 220 4.88 1.63 -19.25
CA LEU A 220 4.03 2.74 -18.82
C LEU A 220 2.87 2.96 -19.80
N PRO A 221 1.60 2.95 -19.34
CA PRO A 221 0.47 3.30 -20.18
C PRO A 221 0.55 4.78 -20.62
N LYS A 222 0.31 5.05 -21.90
CA LYS A 222 0.48 6.39 -22.47
C LYS A 222 -0.70 7.32 -22.20
N LYS A 223 -1.87 6.76 -21.92
CA LYS A 223 -3.12 7.51 -21.75
C LYS A 223 -3.94 6.96 -20.59
N ALA A 224 -4.64 7.85 -19.91
CA ALA A 224 -5.66 7.51 -18.94
C ALA A 224 -6.85 8.44 -19.08
N ILE A 225 -8.05 7.90 -18.83
CA ILE A 225 -9.31 8.66 -18.85
C ILE A 225 -10.16 8.16 -17.68
N SER A 226 -10.83 9.07 -16.98
CA SER A 226 -11.77 8.72 -15.92
C SER A 226 -13.20 9.12 -16.24
N LEU A 227 -14.13 8.32 -15.74
CA LEU A 227 -15.56 8.55 -15.82
C LEU A 227 -16.12 8.71 -14.41
N LEU A 228 -16.83 9.80 -14.14
CA LEU A 228 -17.67 9.96 -12.96
C LEU A 228 -19.11 9.71 -13.36
N ILE A 229 -19.74 8.70 -12.78
CA ILE A 229 -21.05 8.20 -13.17
C ILE A 229 -22.02 8.29 -11.99
N PRO A 230 -22.92 9.28 -11.99
CA PRO A 230 -23.91 9.48 -10.92
C PRO A 230 -25.08 8.50 -11.05
N PHE A 231 -25.55 8.01 -9.89
CA PHE A 231 -26.72 7.14 -9.75
C PHE A 231 -27.70 7.70 -8.72
N LYS A 232 -28.98 7.33 -8.83
CA LYS A 232 -30.01 7.72 -7.85
C LYS A 232 -29.83 7.02 -6.52
N THR A 233 -29.31 5.80 -6.53
CA THR A 233 -29.15 4.99 -5.32
C THR A 233 -27.82 4.23 -5.34
N LEU A 234 -27.26 3.99 -4.16
CA LEU A 234 -26.08 3.13 -3.97
C LEU A 234 -26.29 1.74 -4.56
N LYS A 235 -27.52 1.20 -4.44
CA LYS A 235 -27.85 -0.13 -4.98
C LYS A 235 -27.66 -0.21 -6.49
N GLU A 236 -28.15 0.79 -7.24
CA GLU A 236 -27.99 0.84 -8.70
C GLU A 236 -26.51 0.90 -9.10
N ALA A 237 -25.71 1.73 -8.39
CA ALA A 237 -24.28 1.82 -8.64
C ALA A 237 -23.58 0.47 -8.42
N ILE A 238 -23.80 -0.19 -7.29
CA ILE A 238 -23.17 -1.48 -6.96
C ILE A 238 -23.63 -2.59 -7.91
N ASP A 239 -24.91 -2.68 -8.23
CA ASP A 239 -25.45 -3.71 -9.15
C ASP A 239 -24.89 -3.55 -10.59
N THR A 240 -24.43 -2.37 -10.95
CA THR A 240 -23.82 -2.10 -12.27
C THR A 240 -22.39 -2.65 -12.36
N VAL A 241 -21.63 -2.73 -11.27
CA VAL A 241 -20.22 -3.18 -11.27
C VAL A 241 -20.04 -4.58 -11.92
N PRO A 242 -20.80 -5.62 -11.57
CA PRO A 242 -20.70 -6.93 -12.24
C PRO A 242 -20.98 -6.87 -13.75
N LEU A 243 -21.84 -5.96 -14.21
CA LEU A 243 -22.15 -5.78 -15.62
C LEU A 243 -20.95 -5.18 -16.36
N ILE A 244 -20.29 -4.17 -15.76
CA ILE A 244 -19.06 -3.56 -16.28
C ILE A 244 -18.00 -4.65 -16.48
N ILE A 245 -17.70 -5.44 -15.46
CA ILE A 245 -16.68 -6.50 -15.54
C ILE A 245 -17.02 -7.54 -16.63
N LYS A 246 -18.30 -7.94 -16.74
CA LYS A 246 -18.76 -8.89 -17.76
C LYS A 246 -18.71 -8.32 -19.18
N SER A 247 -18.66 -7.01 -19.34
CA SER A 247 -18.62 -6.35 -20.65
C SER A 247 -17.33 -6.61 -21.42
N LYS A 248 -16.28 -7.13 -20.77
CA LYS A 248 -14.90 -7.32 -21.27
C LYS A 248 -14.10 -6.02 -21.43
N ALA A 249 -14.67 -4.86 -21.08
CA ALA A 249 -13.95 -3.64 -20.89
C ALA A 249 -13.61 -3.54 -19.38
N ILE A 250 -12.39 -3.88 -19.03
CA ILE A 250 -11.97 -3.91 -17.62
C ILE A 250 -11.32 -2.58 -17.26
N PRO A 251 -12.00 -1.73 -16.49
CA PRO A 251 -11.41 -0.48 -15.99
C PRO A 251 -10.16 -0.75 -15.13
N THR A 252 -9.25 0.20 -15.11
CA THR A 252 -8.08 0.22 -14.24
C THR A 252 -8.47 0.34 -12.78
N ALA A 253 -9.51 1.15 -12.50
CA ALA A 253 -10.09 1.32 -11.18
C ALA A 253 -11.63 1.36 -11.28
N ILE A 254 -12.30 0.87 -10.24
CA ILE A 254 -13.75 0.99 -10.03
C ILE A 254 -13.95 1.33 -8.56
N GLU A 255 -14.30 2.58 -8.30
CA GLU A 255 -14.61 3.07 -6.95
C GLU A 255 -16.08 3.45 -6.88
N PHE A 256 -16.78 3.10 -5.81
CA PHE A 256 -18.07 3.68 -5.53
C PHE A 256 -17.97 4.69 -4.38
N MET A 257 -18.77 5.71 -4.44
CA MET A 257 -18.77 6.79 -3.45
C MET A 257 -20.20 7.15 -3.10
N GLN A 258 -20.46 7.38 -1.80
CA GLN A 258 -21.73 7.93 -1.35
C GLN A 258 -21.66 9.44 -1.27
N ARG A 259 -22.83 10.08 -1.32
CA ARG A 259 -22.96 11.54 -1.30
C ARG A 259 -22.34 12.16 -0.06
N GLU A 260 -22.51 11.54 1.10
CA GLU A 260 -22.03 12.04 2.38
C GLU A 260 -20.51 12.24 2.35
N VAL A 261 -19.79 11.24 1.88
CA VAL A 261 -18.31 11.30 1.80
C VAL A 261 -17.83 12.36 0.80
N ILE A 262 -18.60 12.58 -0.26
CA ILE A 262 -18.30 13.65 -1.24
C ILE A 262 -18.48 15.02 -0.60
N ILE A 263 -19.53 15.23 0.22
CA ILE A 263 -19.75 16.48 0.93
C ILE A 263 -18.57 16.80 1.86
N ASP A 264 -18.12 15.81 2.65
CA ASP A 264 -16.96 15.97 3.52
C ASP A 264 -15.70 16.35 2.73
N ALA A 265 -15.46 15.67 1.60
CA ALA A 265 -14.32 15.98 0.72
C ALA A 265 -14.42 17.36 0.06
N GLU A 266 -15.63 17.80 -0.35
CA GLU A 266 -15.89 19.14 -0.87
C GLU A 266 -15.56 20.23 0.15
N GLU A 267 -15.94 20.01 1.41
CA GLU A 267 -15.66 20.94 2.51
C GLU A 267 -14.17 20.98 2.83
N TYR A 268 -13.54 19.82 2.95
CA TYR A 268 -12.11 19.68 3.23
C TYR A 268 -11.21 20.33 2.17
N LEU A 269 -11.54 20.12 0.88
CA LEU A 269 -10.74 20.62 -0.24
C LEU A 269 -11.11 22.04 -0.69
N GLY A 270 -12.28 22.54 -0.27
CA GLY A 270 -12.82 23.80 -0.75
C GLY A 270 -13.21 23.80 -2.23
N LYS A 271 -13.48 22.62 -2.81
CA LYS A 271 -13.84 22.40 -4.22
C LYS A 271 -15.11 21.61 -4.34
N LYS A 272 -15.92 21.89 -5.39
CA LYS A 272 -17.15 21.16 -5.66
C LYS A 272 -16.94 20.06 -6.68
N PHE A 273 -17.60 18.92 -6.47
CA PHE A 273 -17.72 17.86 -7.47
C PHE A 273 -18.60 18.32 -8.64
N PRO A 274 -18.38 17.74 -9.85
CA PRO A 274 -19.17 18.12 -11.03
C PRO A 274 -20.67 17.86 -10.87
N ASP A 275 -21.06 16.80 -10.18
CA ASP A 275 -22.45 16.52 -9.77
C ASP A 275 -22.56 16.60 -8.25
N SER A 276 -23.59 17.28 -7.76
CA SER A 276 -23.79 17.51 -6.34
C SER A 276 -25.17 17.09 -5.83
N GLN A 277 -25.93 16.31 -6.62
CA GLN A 277 -27.33 15.97 -6.29
C GLN A 277 -27.61 14.46 -6.24
N SER A 278 -26.72 13.63 -6.76
CA SER A 278 -26.90 12.19 -6.80
C SER A 278 -26.50 11.55 -5.47
N ASP A 279 -27.15 10.46 -5.08
CA ASP A 279 -26.89 9.78 -3.80
C ASP A 279 -25.66 8.88 -3.84
N ALA A 280 -25.28 8.41 -5.02
CA ALA A 280 -24.13 7.52 -5.21
C ALA A 280 -23.47 7.73 -6.57
N TYR A 281 -22.18 7.38 -6.63
CA TYR A 281 -21.33 7.55 -7.80
C TYR A 281 -20.45 6.32 -8.01
N LEU A 282 -20.19 5.99 -9.29
CA LEU A 282 -19.05 5.19 -9.68
C LEU A 282 -17.99 6.10 -10.27
N LEU A 283 -16.76 5.95 -9.82
CA LEU A 283 -15.57 6.57 -10.41
C LEU A 283 -14.75 5.46 -11.07
N LEU A 284 -14.67 5.50 -12.40
CA LEU A 284 -13.95 4.53 -13.20
C LEU A 284 -12.72 5.17 -13.81
N LYS A 285 -11.63 4.40 -13.92
CA LYS A 285 -10.43 4.79 -14.65
C LYS A 285 -10.14 3.76 -15.73
N PHE A 286 -9.73 4.23 -16.90
CA PHE A 286 -9.23 3.41 -17.99
C PHE A 286 -7.84 3.88 -18.35
N ASP A 287 -6.93 2.97 -18.62
CA ASP A 287 -5.59 3.26 -19.13
C ASP A 287 -5.22 2.32 -20.29
N GLY A 288 -4.38 2.80 -21.18
CA GLY A 288 -3.96 2.07 -22.38
C GLY A 288 -2.91 2.84 -23.18
N ASN A 289 -2.61 2.31 -24.37
CA ASN A 289 -1.53 2.85 -25.21
C ASN A 289 -2.03 3.80 -26.30
N SER A 290 -3.33 3.82 -26.61
CA SER A 290 -3.93 4.75 -27.56
C SER A 290 -5.29 5.25 -27.09
N THR A 291 -5.66 6.44 -27.59
CA THR A 291 -6.95 7.04 -27.30
C THR A 291 -8.09 6.18 -27.86
N GLU A 292 -7.91 5.63 -29.08
CA GLU A 292 -8.94 4.81 -29.75
C GLU A 292 -9.26 3.51 -29.01
N GLU A 293 -8.22 2.89 -28.41
CA GLU A 293 -8.39 1.68 -27.59
C GLU A 293 -9.22 1.99 -26.33
N ILE A 294 -8.86 3.05 -25.63
CA ILE A 294 -9.54 3.48 -24.41
C ILE A 294 -10.99 3.94 -24.73
N GLU A 295 -11.19 4.69 -25.82
CA GLU A 295 -12.53 5.17 -26.26
C GLU A 295 -13.50 4.04 -26.50
N ALA A 296 -13.08 2.99 -27.19
CA ALA A 296 -13.94 1.83 -27.44
C ALA A 296 -14.43 1.15 -26.15
N ASP A 297 -13.56 1.11 -25.14
CA ASP A 297 -13.86 0.51 -23.83
C ASP A 297 -14.76 1.43 -22.97
N TYR A 298 -14.42 2.70 -22.84
CA TYR A 298 -15.22 3.58 -22.00
C TYR A 298 -16.59 3.89 -22.62
N ASP A 299 -16.72 4.03 -23.94
CA ASP A 299 -18.00 4.22 -24.64
C ASP A 299 -18.96 3.05 -24.39
N LYS A 300 -18.42 1.84 -24.44
CA LYS A 300 -19.17 0.63 -24.15
C LYS A 300 -19.66 0.61 -22.70
N VAL A 301 -18.78 0.98 -21.74
CA VAL A 301 -19.13 1.02 -20.34
C VAL A 301 -20.10 2.17 -20.04
N ALA A 302 -19.92 3.34 -20.66
CA ALA A 302 -20.84 4.47 -20.53
C ALA A 302 -22.27 4.11 -20.96
N LYS A 303 -22.43 3.48 -22.13
CA LYS A 303 -23.75 3.01 -22.62
C LYS A 303 -24.36 2.00 -21.67
N LEU A 304 -23.56 1.03 -21.19
CA LEU A 304 -24.02 0.03 -20.24
C LEU A 304 -24.49 0.66 -18.92
N CYS A 305 -23.77 1.64 -18.39
CA CYS A 305 -24.15 2.33 -17.17
C CYS A 305 -25.45 3.12 -17.32
N LEU A 306 -25.64 3.82 -18.46
CA LEU A 306 -26.89 4.52 -18.77
C LEU A 306 -28.07 3.53 -18.87
N GLU A 307 -27.90 2.39 -19.53
CA GLU A 307 -28.90 1.32 -19.60
C GLU A 307 -29.21 0.71 -18.22
N ALA A 308 -28.24 0.70 -17.31
CA ALA A 308 -28.38 0.21 -15.94
C ALA A 308 -28.98 1.25 -14.97
N GLY A 309 -29.28 2.48 -15.41
CA GLY A 309 -29.95 3.50 -14.61
C GLY A 309 -29.06 4.67 -14.15
N ALA A 310 -27.83 4.77 -14.66
CA ALA A 310 -27.02 5.96 -14.45
C ALA A 310 -27.71 7.22 -14.97
N LEU A 311 -27.56 8.33 -14.23
CA LEU A 311 -28.18 9.61 -14.58
C LEU A 311 -27.41 10.34 -15.67
N ASP A 312 -26.09 10.20 -15.67
CA ASP A 312 -25.17 10.82 -16.63
C ASP A 312 -23.83 10.06 -16.64
N VAL A 313 -22.94 10.42 -17.56
CA VAL A 313 -21.54 9.97 -17.61
C VAL A 313 -20.64 11.18 -17.87
N LEU A 314 -19.94 11.62 -16.84
CA LEU A 314 -19.05 12.76 -16.90
C LEU A 314 -17.62 12.29 -17.18
N ILE A 315 -17.04 12.75 -18.29
CA ILE A 315 -15.71 12.32 -18.74
C ILE A 315 -14.66 13.33 -18.28
N SER A 316 -13.62 12.84 -17.63
CA SER A 316 -12.41 13.61 -17.30
C SER A 316 -11.34 13.32 -18.36
N ASP A 317 -11.34 14.14 -19.40
CA ASP A 317 -10.51 14.01 -20.61
C ASP A 317 -9.25 14.91 -20.61
N THR A 318 -9.09 15.72 -19.56
CA THR A 318 -7.91 16.57 -19.35
C THR A 318 -7.16 16.14 -18.08
N GLU A 319 -5.84 16.26 -18.11
CA GLU A 319 -4.97 15.93 -16.97
C GLU A 319 -5.41 16.65 -15.69
N GLU A 320 -5.73 17.94 -15.76
CA GLU A 320 -6.21 18.74 -14.62
C GLU A 320 -7.50 18.18 -14.00
N ARG A 321 -8.47 17.75 -14.83
CA ARG A 321 -9.73 17.16 -14.34
C ARG A 321 -9.49 15.78 -13.75
N GLU A 322 -8.64 14.98 -14.41
CA GLU A 322 -8.23 13.66 -13.94
C GLU A 322 -7.58 13.75 -12.55
N GLU A 323 -6.56 14.59 -12.40
CA GLU A 323 -5.90 14.83 -11.11
C GLU A 323 -6.87 15.32 -10.04
N SER A 324 -7.73 16.29 -10.39
CA SER A 324 -8.67 16.87 -9.43
C SER A 324 -9.63 15.84 -8.85
N ILE A 325 -10.18 14.93 -9.67
CA ILE A 325 -11.16 13.94 -9.22
C ILE A 325 -10.50 12.85 -8.36
N TRP A 326 -9.31 12.39 -8.74
CA TRP A 326 -8.57 11.41 -7.95
C TRP A 326 -7.99 11.98 -6.67
N LYS A 327 -7.56 13.24 -6.68
CA LYS A 327 -7.17 13.95 -5.46
C LYS A 327 -8.33 14.05 -4.48
N ALA A 328 -9.54 14.33 -4.97
CA ALA A 328 -10.73 14.36 -4.14
C ALA A 328 -11.04 12.98 -3.53
N ARG A 329 -10.94 11.90 -4.31
CA ARG A 329 -11.10 10.52 -3.81
C ARG A 329 -10.03 10.16 -2.76
N GLY A 330 -8.77 10.54 -3.00
CA GLY A 330 -7.67 10.31 -2.06
C GLY A 330 -7.82 11.05 -0.72
N ALA A 331 -8.56 12.15 -0.69
CA ALA A 331 -8.77 12.95 0.50
C ALA A 331 -9.90 12.44 1.42
N PHE A 332 -10.64 11.40 1.06
CA PHE A 332 -11.82 10.94 1.81
C PHE A 332 -11.50 10.59 3.27
N LEU A 333 -10.41 9.86 3.51
CA LEU A 333 -10.02 9.49 4.87
C LEU A 333 -9.77 10.73 5.75
N GLU A 334 -8.98 11.67 5.25
CA GLU A 334 -8.67 12.90 5.98
C GLU A 334 -9.89 13.83 6.14
N ALA A 335 -10.76 13.87 5.14
CA ALA A 335 -12.02 14.61 5.20
C ALA A 335 -12.94 14.03 6.30
N ILE A 336 -13.09 12.71 6.37
CA ILE A 336 -13.87 12.03 7.41
C ILE A 336 -13.24 12.25 8.79
N LYS A 337 -11.91 12.09 8.94
CA LYS A 337 -11.22 12.42 10.20
C LYS A 337 -11.48 13.85 10.66
N GLY A 338 -11.57 14.80 9.74
CA GLY A 338 -11.87 16.20 10.04
C GLY A 338 -13.34 16.47 10.42
N SER A 339 -14.30 15.63 10.00
CA SER A 339 -15.73 15.80 10.23
C SER A 339 -16.26 15.00 11.44
N THR A 340 -15.49 14.05 11.99
CA THR A 340 -15.90 13.19 13.12
C THR A 340 -14.95 13.32 14.30
N THR A 341 -15.44 12.98 15.51
CA THR A 341 -14.62 12.96 16.74
C THR A 341 -13.95 11.62 16.98
N ASP A 342 -14.57 10.54 16.53
CA ASP A 342 -14.05 9.17 16.64
C ASP A 342 -14.28 8.45 15.31
N MET A 343 -13.28 7.72 14.85
CA MET A 343 -13.32 6.94 13.61
C MET A 343 -12.70 5.57 13.83
N ASP A 344 -13.36 4.56 13.32
CA ASP A 344 -12.80 3.21 13.19
C ASP A 344 -12.90 2.79 11.72
N GLU A 345 -11.77 2.36 11.13
CA GLU A 345 -11.72 1.95 9.74
C GLU A 345 -11.80 0.42 9.64
N VAL A 346 -12.76 -0.05 8.84
CA VAL A 346 -12.94 -1.48 8.60
C VAL A 346 -12.81 -1.77 7.11
N ASP A 347 -11.76 -2.49 6.74
CA ASP A 347 -11.57 -3.00 5.38
C ASP A 347 -12.03 -4.46 5.30
N MET A 348 -13.08 -4.71 4.54
CA MET A 348 -13.67 -6.05 4.38
C MET A 348 -13.77 -6.45 2.92
N VAL A 349 -13.25 -7.64 2.59
CA VAL A 349 -13.39 -8.25 1.28
C VAL A 349 -14.59 -9.18 1.26
N VAL A 350 -15.54 -8.92 0.36
CA VAL A 350 -16.74 -9.74 0.17
C VAL A 350 -16.91 -10.16 -1.29
N PRO A 351 -17.55 -11.32 -1.57
CA PRO A 351 -17.94 -11.65 -2.93
C PRO A 351 -18.86 -10.57 -3.51
N ARG A 352 -18.64 -10.14 -4.75
CA ARG A 352 -19.37 -9.03 -5.43
C ARG A 352 -20.89 -9.09 -5.27
N ILE A 353 -21.50 -10.29 -5.34
CA ILE A 353 -22.95 -10.47 -5.18
C ILE A 353 -23.45 -10.20 -3.75
N LYS A 354 -22.54 -10.11 -2.77
CA LYS A 354 -22.89 -9.90 -1.36
C LYS A 354 -22.57 -8.48 -0.89
N SER A 355 -21.99 -7.64 -1.71
CA SER A 355 -21.58 -6.27 -1.34
C SER A 355 -22.72 -5.38 -0.83
N MET A 356 -23.99 -5.70 -1.18
CA MET A 356 -25.18 -4.98 -0.68
C MET A 356 -25.73 -5.47 0.66
N LYS A 357 -25.10 -6.47 1.29
CA LYS A 357 -25.61 -7.06 2.56
C LYS A 357 -24.78 -6.67 3.78
N TRP A 358 -23.79 -5.82 3.60
CA TRP A 358 -22.87 -5.33 4.65
C TRP A 358 -22.92 -3.83 4.84
#